data_93671e113cb73c46c5667e180cde4440
#
_entry.id   93671e113cb73c46c5667e180cde4440
#
_cell.length_a   1.000
_cell.length_b   1.000
_cell.length_c   1.000
_cell.angle_alpha   90.00
_cell.angle_beta   90.00
_cell.angle_gamma   90.00
#
_symmetry.space_group_name_H-M   'P 1'
#
loop_
_entity.id
_entity.type
_entity.pdbx_description
1 polymer ?
#
loop_
_entity_poly.entity_id
_entity_poly.type
_entity_poly.pdbx_seq_one_letter_code
_entity_poly.pdbx_strand_id
1 'polypeptide(L)'
;AAMATLREKPAALMLPRAPKAGKRILLERIRPLWSRMSFSWKVTARNLFRYKRRFFMAIIGIAGCTGLLLTGLGLQNAINDIIDKQYGELYHYNAIVRMDSDVADAEKNAVAERVEADSEGPKAWVLTENKIVRTPGASDEIDQRVELNVPQDTQEFGNFNTLRTRVGHKPLAIDDEGVLISEKLATKLGVSVGDSIAIYDEDAIGNAMGEGREVRVSGIMENYVAQYVLMSPALYESTMGEAPSYATLLANVAEGDDVREVFSDDVLAMDGVKTVTYNDETINSYRSMLKSVDSVVVVLVVAAALLAFVVLYNLTNINITERAREIATLKVLGFTSREVDAYIFRETILLSVIGAAIG
;
A
#
# COMPACT_ATOMS: atom_id res chain seq x y z
N ALA A 1 33.28 11.23 -21.05
CA ALA A 1 34.13 10.21 -21.72
C ALA A 1 34.51 10.63 -23.14
N ALA A 2 33.56 10.97 -24.01
CA ALA A 2 33.81 11.35 -25.42
C ALA A 2 34.77 12.54 -25.54
N MET A 3 34.60 13.60 -24.73
CA MET A 3 35.49 14.78 -24.75
C MET A 3 36.92 14.49 -24.29
N ALA A 4 37.12 13.50 -23.41
CA ALA A 4 38.49 13.11 -23.01
C ALA A 4 39.20 12.31 -24.12
N THR A 5 38.47 11.53 -24.89
CA THR A 5 39.02 10.76 -26.02
C THR A 5 39.35 11.67 -27.21
N LEU A 6 38.56 12.71 -27.43
CA LEU A 6 38.80 13.71 -28.49
C LEU A 6 40.05 14.61 -28.24
N ARG A 7 40.53 14.68 -26.99
CA ARG A 7 41.74 15.41 -26.60
C ARG A 7 43.04 14.58 -26.73
N GLU A 8 42.94 13.27 -26.98
CA GLU A 8 44.12 12.42 -27.19
C GLU A 8 44.70 12.65 -28.62
N LYS A 9 45.99 12.60 -28.74
CA LYS A 9 46.66 12.77 -30.05
C LYS A 9 46.22 11.65 -31.00
N PRO A 10 45.91 11.93 -32.29
CA PRO A 10 45.45 10.94 -33.25
C PRO A 10 46.34 9.70 -33.37
N ALA A 11 47.66 9.85 -33.30
CA ALA A 11 48.60 8.75 -33.34
C ALA A 11 48.49 7.80 -32.14
N ALA A 12 48.07 8.27 -30.95
CA ALA A 12 47.87 7.45 -29.76
C ALA A 12 46.54 6.65 -29.83
N LEU A 13 45.58 7.14 -30.60
CA LEU A 13 44.27 6.45 -30.83
C LEU A 13 44.40 5.29 -31.82
N MET A 14 45.41 5.32 -32.71
CA MET A 14 45.66 4.27 -33.70
C MET A 14 46.48 3.10 -33.14
N LEU A 15 47.17 3.26 -32.02
CA LEU A 15 47.92 2.19 -31.40
C LEU A 15 47.02 1.33 -30.46
N PRO A 16 47.09 -0.03 -30.57
CA PRO A 16 46.39 -0.89 -29.63
C PRO A 16 46.87 -0.61 -28.20
N ARG A 17 45.97 -0.25 -27.33
CA ARG A 17 46.28 -0.02 -25.90
C ARG A 17 46.87 -1.28 -25.29
N ALA A 18 48.02 -1.17 -24.62
CA ALA A 18 48.63 -2.28 -23.91
C ALA A 18 47.68 -2.86 -22.85
N PRO A 19 47.58 -4.19 -22.71
CA PRO A 19 46.72 -4.81 -21.71
C PRO A 19 47.14 -4.35 -20.32
N LYS A 20 46.19 -3.80 -19.55
CA LYS A 20 46.43 -3.41 -18.16
C LYS A 20 46.59 -4.68 -17.32
N ALA A 21 47.64 -4.73 -16.49
CA ALA A 21 47.87 -5.81 -15.53
C ALA A 21 46.66 -5.98 -14.62
N GLY A 22 46.15 -7.22 -14.47
CA GLY A 22 44.97 -7.54 -13.67
C GLY A 22 45.22 -7.26 -12.18
N LYS A 23 44.39 -6.39 -11.58
CA LYS A 23 44.39 -6.18 -10.13
C LYS A 23 43.54 -7.26 -9.46
N ARG A 24 43.93 -7.68 -8.25
CA ARG A 24 43.14 -8.62 -7.43
C ARG A 24 41.74 -8.02 -7.17
N ILE A 25 40.69 -8.84 -7.34
CA ILE A 25 39.31 -8.44 -7.09
C ILE A 25 38.92 -8.76 -5.64
N LEU A 26 37.88 -8.05 -5.13
CA LEU A 26 37.38 -8.25 -3.76
C LEU A 26 36.95 -9.68 -3.47
N LEU A 27 36.36 -10.38 -4.48
CA LEU A 27 35.96 -11.78 -4.35
C LEU A 27 37.15 -12.74 -4.06
N GLU A 28 38.36 -12.42 -4.52
CA GLU A 28 39.58 -13.20 -4.24
C GLU A 28 40.00 -13.16 -2.76
N ARG A 29 39.53 -12.16 -2.00
CA ARG A 29 39.78 -12.04 -0.56
C ARG A 29 38.92 -13.01 0.25
N ILE A 30 37.79 -13.46 -0.28
CA ILE A 30 36.88 -14.43 0.36
C ILE A 30 37.36 -15.85 -0.03
N ARG A 31 38.40 -16.32 0.65
CA ARG A 31 39.04 -17.60 0.33
C ARG A 31 38.10 -18.82 0.22
N PRO A 32 37.11 -19.04 1.13
CA PRO A 32 36.25 -20.23 1.06
C PRO A 32 35.35 -20.23 -0.18
N LEU A 33 34.86 -19.05 -0.61
CA LEU A 33 34.02 -18.93 -1.79
C LEU A 33 34.87 -19.07 -3.07
N TRP A 34 36.04 -18.43 -3.11
CA TRP A 34 36.92 -18.45 -4.28
C TRP A 34 37.48 -19.85 -4.56
N SER A 35 37.82 -20.62 -3.53
CA SER A 35 38.40 -22.00 -3.70
C SER A 35 37.37 -22.97 -4.31
N ARG A 36 36.08 -22.83 -3.98
CA ARG A 36 35.00 -23.70 -4.49
C ARG A 36 34.55 -23.35 -5.90
N MET A 37 34.90 -22.18 -6.43
CA MET A 37 34.51 -21.76 -7.79
C MET A 37 35.32 -22.48 -8.85
N SER A 38 34.65 -22.95 -9.93
CA SER A 38 35.34 -23.53 -11.11
C SER A 38 36.15 -22.44 -11.83
N PHE A 39 37.10 -22.86 -12.66
CA PHE A 39 37.96 -21.98 -13.45
C PHE A 39 37.15 -20.98 -14.26
N SER A 40 36.10 -21.44 -14.96
CA SER A 40 35.23 -20.58 -15.77
C SER A 40 34.58 -19.47 -14.94
N TRP A 41 34.08 -19.78 -13.76
CA TRP A 41 33.47 -18.78 -12.86
C TRP A 41 34.49 -17.77 -12.31
N LYS A 42 35.72 -18.21 -12.04
CA LYS A 42 36.82 -17.31 -11.64
C LYS A 42 37.17 -16.32 -12.75
N VAL A 43 37.21 -16.79 -14.01
CA VAL A 43 37.47 -15.93 -15.17
C VAL A 43 36.33 -14.94 -15.39
N THR A 44 35.06 -15.39 -15.32
CA THR A 44 33.89 -14.53 -15.42
C THR A 44 33.91 -13.43 -14.37
N ALA A 45 34.18 -13.77 -13.10
CA ALA A 45 34.24 -12.80 -12.01
C ALA A 45 35.35 -11.77 -12.24
N ARG A 46 36.56 -12.19 -12.67
CA ARG A 46 37.64 -11.25 -13.00
C ARG A 46 37.29 -10.31 -14.14
N ASN A 47 36.65 -10.82 -15.17
CA ASN A 47 36.22 -10.01 -16.32
C ASN A 47 35.14 -9.00 -15.92
N LEU A 48 34.19 -9.40 -15.12
CA LEU A 48 33.11 -8.55 -14.60
C LEU A 48 33.67 -7.31 -13.87
N PHE A 49 34.62 -7.50 -12.98
CA PHE A 49 35.24 -6.42 -12.20
C PHE A 49 36.33 -5.64 -12.97
N ARG A 50 36.78 -6.16 -14.11
CA ARG A 50 37.72 -5.46 -14.99
C ARG A 50 37.07 -4.25 -15.66
N TYR A 51 35.80 -4.36 -16.05
CA TYR A 51 35.03 -3.31 -16.72
C TYR A 51 33.99 -2.68 -15.79
N LYS A 52 34.44 -2.09 -14.68
CA LYS A 52 33.57 -1.57 -13.60
C LYS A 52 32.43 -0.68 -14.08
N ARG A 53 32.70 0.27 -15.02
CA ARG A 53 31.66 1.19 -15.53
C ARG A 53 30.50 0.43 -16.18
N ARG A 54 30.81 -0.57 -16.97
CA ARG A 54 29.82 -1.40 -17.63
C ARG A 54 29.06 -2.26 -16.63
N PHE A 55 29.77 -2.83 -15.66
CA PHE A 55 29.18 -3.59 -14.56
C PHE A 55 28.13 -2.76 -13.83
N PHE A 56 28.47 -1.56 -13.39
CA PHE A 56 27.53 -0.68 -12.68
C PHE A 56 26.39 -0.20 -13.57
N MET A 57 26.65 0.17 -14.83
CA MET A 57 25.58 0.54 -15.76
C MET A 57 24.56 -0.58 -15.98
N ALA A 58 25.03 -1.82 -16.15
CA ALA A 58 24.16 -2.97 -16.34
C ALA A 58 23.32 -3.24 -15.10
N ILE A 59 23.95 -3.26 -13.92
CA ILE A 59 23.24 -3.48 -12.65
C ILE A 59 22.20 -2.39 -12.40
N ILE A 60 22.57 -1.12 -12.50
CA ILE A 60 21.65 0.00 -12.29
C ILE A 60 20.49 -0.05 -13.30
N GLY A 61 20.77 -0.36 -14.56
CA GLY A 61 19.71 -0.49 -15.57
C GLY A 61 18.73 -1.62 -15.26
N ILE A 62 19.23 -2.81 -14.95
CA ILE A 62 18.39 -3.98 -14.65
C ILE A 62 17.66 -3.78 -13.30
N ALA A 63 18.34 -3.29 -12.28
CA ALA A 63 17.75 -3.00 -10.97
C ALA A 63 16.63 -1.95 -11.10
N GLY A 64 16.85 -0.89 -11.89
CA GLY A 64 15.81 0.10 -12.16
C GLY A 64 14.58 -0.49 -12.84
N CYS A 65 14.76 -1.37 -13.82
CA CYS A 65 13.64 -2.06 -14.48
C CYS A 65 12.88 -2.98 -13.51
N THR A 66 13.60 -3.75 -12.71
CA THR A 66 12.99 -4.66 -11.71
C THR A 66 12.28 -3.87 -10.61
N GLY A 67 12.89 -2.79 -10.11
CA GLY A 67 12.28 -1.90 -9.13
C GLY A 67 10.98 -1.26 -9.64
N LEU A 68 10.96 -0.85 -10.92
CA LEU A 68 9.75 -0.30 -11.56
C LEU A 68 8.64 -1.35 -11.67
N LEU A 69 8.97 -2.59 -12.04
CA LEU A 69 8.03 -3.70 -12.10
C LEU A 69 7.46 -4.02 -10.72
N LEU A 70 8.33 -4.14 -9.71
CA LEU A 70 7.92 -4.41 -8.34
C LEU A 70 7.05 -3.29 -7.77
N THR A 71 7.40 -2.03 -8.05
CA THR A 71 6.59 -0.87 -7.62
C THR A 71 5.21 -0.90 -8.24
N GLY A 72 5.10 -1.16 -9.55
CA GLY A 72 3.82 -1.22 -10.24
C GLY A 72 2.91 -2.34 -9.71
N LEU A 73 3.42 -3.57 -9.68
CA LEU A 73 2.67 -4.73 -9.19
C LEU A 73 2.39 -4.66 -7.68
N GLY A 74 3.36 -4.16 -6.90
CA GLY A 74 3.21 -3.98 -5.46
C GLY A 74 2.16 -2.94 -5.11
N LEU A 75 2.08 -1.84 -5.86
CA LEU A 75 1.03 -0.84 -5.68
C LEU A 75 -0.35 -1.41 -5.96
N GLN A 76 -0.52 -2.16 -7.06
CA GLN A 76 -1.78 -2.82 -7.39
C GLN A 76 -2.22 -3.79 -6.29
N ASN A 77 -1.30 -4.66 -5.82
CA ASN A 77 -1.61 -5.58 -4.74
C ASN A 77 -1.95 -4.86 -3.43
N ALA A 78 -1.19 -3.82 -3.06
CA ALA A 78 -1.44 -3.06 -1.84
C ALA A 78 -2.83 -2.41 -1.84
N ILE A 79 -3.30 -1.94 -2.99
CA ILE A 79 -4.61 -1.31 -3.13
C ILE A 79 -5.74 -2.36 -3.01
N ASN A 80 -5.61 -3.50 -3.68
CA ASN A 80 -6.58 -4.59 -3.57
C ASN A 80 -6.65 -5.14 -2.13
N ASP A 81 -5.49 -5.31 -1.48
CA ASP A 81 -5.39 -5.72 -0.06
C ASP A 81 -6.16 -4.79 0.89
N ILE A 82 -6.22 -3.49 0.60
CA ILE A 82 -6.98 -2.53 1.42
C ILE A 82 -8.47 -2.89 1.41
N ILE A 83 -9.04 -3.15 0.24
CA ILE A 83 -10.46 -3.49 0.10
C ILE A 83 -10.77 -4.81 0.81
N ASP A 84 -9.96 -5.83 0.55
CA ASP A 84 -10.17 -7.16 1.11
C ASP A 84 -10.04 -7.15 2.65
N LYS A 85 -9.10 -6.41 3.21
CA LYS A 85 -8.95 -6.27 4.65
C LYS A 85 -10.06 -5.45 5.27
N GLN A 86 -10.42 -4.30 4.69
CA GLN A 86 -11.43 -3.44 5.27
C GLN A 86 -12.81 -4.08 5.25
N TYR A 87 -13.23 -4.61 4.10
CA TYR A 87 -14.59 -5.12 3.90
C TYR A 87 -14.71 -6.64 4.03
N GLY A 88 -13.60 -7.38 4.07
CA GLY A 88 -13.61 -8.83 4.27
C GLY A 88 -13.20 -9.26 5.68
N GLU A 89 -12.27 -8.51 6.34
CA GLU A 89 -11.76 -8.89 7.66
C GLU A 89 -12.24 -7.98 8.80
N LEU A 90 -12.42 -6.66 8.53
CA LEU A 90 -12.73 -5.71 9.58
C LEU A 90 -14.23 -5.42 9.68
N TYR A 91 -14.93 -5.31 8.56
CA TYR A 91 -16.38 -5.04 8.52
C TYR A 91 -17.17 -6.31 8.24
N HIS A 92 -18.17 -6.57 9.08
CA HIS A 92 -19.02 -7.75 9.03
C HIS A 92 -20.49 -7.41 8.80
N TYR A 93 -20.78 -6.21 8.30
CA TYR A 93 -22.10 -5.77 7.87
C TYR A 93 -22.08 -5.50 6.38
N ASN A 94 -23.24 -5.57 5.73
CA ASN A 94 -23.34 -5.29 4.31
C ASN A 94 -24.19 -4.05 4.00
N ALA A 95 -25.02 -3.58 4.95
CA ALA A 95 -25.92 -2.44 4.76
C ALA A 95 -25.78 -1.41 5.88
N ILE A 96 -25.89 -0.13 5.49
CA ILE A 96 -25.91 1.03 6.38
C ILE A 96 -27.16 1.84 6.04
N VAL A 97 -28.03 2.01 7.02
CA VAL A 97 -29.19 2.90 6.93
C VAL A 97 -28.91 4.16 7.74
N ARG A 98 -28.91 5.32 7.10
CA ARG A 98 -28.69 6.63 7.76
C ARG A 98 -30.00 7.39 7.82
N MET A 99 -30.29 7.96 8.97
CA MET A 99 -31.46 8.76 9.25
C MET A 99 -31.09 10.19 9.62
N ASP A 100 -32.07 11.07 9.73
CA ASP A 100 -31.89 12.38 10.35
C ASP A 100 -31.60 12.22 11.85
N SER A 101 -30.77 13.09 12.42
CA SER A 101 -30.41 13.05 13.83
C SER A 101 -31.56 13.39 14.78
N ASP A 102 -32.55 14.11 14.28
CA ASP A 102 -33.71 14.62 15.01
C ASP A 102 -34.98 13.78 14.81
N VAL A 103 -34.86 12.61 14.17
CA VAL A 103 -35.96 11.66 14.00
C VAL A 103 -36.45 11.13 15.34
N ALA A 104 -37.76 11.05 15.51
CA ALA A 104 -38.39 10.54 16.74
C ALA A 104 -38.08 9.03 16.95
N ASP A 105 -38.00 8.61 18.19
CA ASP A 105 -37.65 7.21 18.52
C ASP A 105 -38.69 6.20 17.98
N ALA A 106 -39.95 6.62 17.81
CA ALA A 106 -40.99 5.78 17.19
C ALA A 106 -40.64 5.45 15.72
N GLU A 107 -40.14 6.43 14.96
CA GLU A 107 -39.76 6.26 13.55
C GLU A 107 -38.47 5.43 13.46
N LYS A 108 -37.49 5.68 14.34
CA LYS A 108 -36.27 4.83 14.44
C LYS A 108 -36.64 3.36 14.70
N ASN A 109 -37.59 3.10 15.62
CA ASN A 109 -38.05 1.75 15.91
C ASN A 109 -38.74 1.11 14.70
N ALA A 110 -39.60 1.86 13.99
CA ALA A 110 -40.25 1.35 12.79
C ALA A 110 -39.24 0.96 11.69
N VAL A 111 -38.20 1.79 11.49
CA VAL A 111 -37.10 1.45 10.58
C VAL A 111 -36.33 0.22 11.05
N ALA A 112 -36.04 0.12 12.35
CA ALA A 112 -35.39 -1.06 12.92
C ALA A 112 -36.20 -2.34 12.73
N GLU A 113 -37.54 -2.31 12.94
CA GLU A 113 -38.42 -3.44 12.71
C GLU A 113 -38.48 -3.83 11.22
N ARG A 114 -38.52 -2.84 10.31
CA ARG A 114 -38.48 -3.11 8.87
C ARG A 114 -37.17 -3.74 8.44
N VAL A 115 -36.04 -3.24 8.95
CA VAL A 115 -34.72 -3.82 8.71
C VAL A 115 -34.62 -5.23 9.26
N GLU A 116 -35.27 -5.50 10.43
CA GLU A 116 -35.27 -6.83 11.07
C GLU A 116 -35.97 -7.87 10.23
N ALA A 117 -37.02 -7.48 9.51
CA ALA A 117 -37.81 -8.40 8.69
C ALA A 117 -36.97 -8.99 7.53
N ASP A 118 -36.03 -8.25 6.98
CA ASP A 118 -35.19 -8.66 5.84
C ASP A 118 -33.70 -8.82 6.19
N SER A 119 -33.32 -8.66 7.46
CA SER A 119 -31.95 -8.83 7.90
C SER A 119 -31.69 -10.18 8.56
N GLU A 120 -30.52 -10.75 8.27
CA GLU A 120 -30.02 -11.93 8.97
C GLU A 120 -29.11 -11.47 10.13
N GLY A 121 -29.53 -11.73 11.36
CA GLY A 121 -28.71 -11.52 12.56
C GLY A 121 -28.98 -10.20 13.30
N PRO A 122 -28.03 -9.80 14.17
CA PRO A 122 -28.17 -8.63 15.04
C PRO A 122 -28.13 -7.32 14.24
N LYS A 123 -28.52 -6.22 14.90
CA LYS A 123 -28.46 -4.84 14.43
C LYS A 123 -27.63 -4.00 15.39
N ALA A 124 -26.91 -3.00 14.88
CA ALA A 124 -26.16 -2.08 15.73
C ALA A 124 -26.52 -0.63 15.38
N TRP A 125 -27.04 0.09 16.38
CA TRP A 125 -27.22 1.53 16.30
C TRP A 125 -25.91 2.24 16.61
N VAL A 126 -25.57 3.24 15.79
CA VAL A 126 -24.35 4.02 15.92
C VAL A 126 -24.68 5.51 15.73
N LEU A 127 -24.17 6.37 16.58
CA LEU A 127 -24.03 7.79 16.28
C LEU A 127 -22.82 7.94 15.38
N THR A 128 -23.00 8.57 14.23
CA THR A 128 -21.92 8.85 13.29
C THR A 128 -21.91 10.33 12.97
N GLU A 129 -20.82 11.03 13.34
CA GLU A 129 -20.65 12.46 13.13
C GLU A 129 -19.27 12.79 12.54
N ASN A 130 -19.24 13.81 11.68
CA ASN A 130 -17.97 14.40 11.23
C ASN A 130 -17.46 15.37 12.29
N LYS A 131 -16.20 15.20 12.67
CA LYS A 131 -15.52 16.07 13.65
C LYS A 131 -14.11 16.43 13.13
N ILE A 132 -13.55 17.47 13.71
CA ILE A 132 -12.15 17.86 13.49
C ILE A 132 -11.34 17.47 14.72
N VAL A 133 -10.18 16.87 14.49
CA VAL A 133 -9.27 16.44 15.59
C VAL A 133 -7.91 17.09 15.42
N ARG A 134 -7.34 17.53 16.53
CA ARG A 134 -5.99 18.11 16.63
C ARG A 134 -5.20 17.49 17.77
N THR A 135 -3.88 17.67 17.73
CA THR A 135 -3.02 17.38 18.90
C THR A 135 -2.95 18.62 19.77
N PRO A 136 -3.30 18.54 21.08
CA PRO A 136 -3.25 19.69 21.97
C PRO A 136 -1.83 20.27 22.06
N GLY A 137 -1.70 21.60 21.90
CA GLY A 137 -0.43 22.32 22.06
C GLY A 137 0.61 22.12 20.97
N ALA A 138 0.27 21.51 19.86
CA ALA A 138 1.15 21.43 18.68
C ALA A 138 1.35 22.82 18.07
N SER A 139 2.60 23.18 17.74
CA SER A 139 2.93 24.47 17.13
C SER A 139 2.38 24.64 15.69
N ASP A 140 2.22 23.53 14.97
CA ASP A 140 1.57 23.45 13.68
C ASP A 140 0.31 22.61 13.86
N GLU A 141 -0.83 23.28 14.12
CA GLU A 141 -2.12 22.62 14.24
C GLU A 141 -2.56 22.10 12.87
N ILE A 142 -2.41 20.78 12.66
CA ILE A 142 -2.89 20.13 11.46
C ILE A 142 -4.28 19.56 11.75
N ASP A 143 -5.30 20.20 11.20
CA ASP A 143 -6.67 19.69 11.26
C ASP A 143 -6.80 18.36 10.55
N GLN A 144 -7.36 17.38 11.26
CA GLN A 144 -7.71 16.11 10.69
C GLN A 144 -9.22 15.90 10.80
N ARG A 145 -9.88 15.82 9.64
CA ARG A 145 -11.28 15.44 9.57
C ARG A 145 -11.41 13.95 9.88
N VAL A 146 -12.31 13.61 10.79
CA VAL A 146 -12.58 12.25 11.24
C VAL A 146 -14.06 11.98 11.27
N GLU A 147 -14.43 10.71 11.20
CA GLU A 147 -15.76 10.24 11.51
C GLU A 147 -15.75 9.70 12.96
N LEU A 148 -16.46 10.39 13.84
CA LEU A 148 -16.67 9.97 15.21
C LEU A 148 -17.83 8.99 15.23
N ASN A 149 -17.58 7.77 15.71
CA ASN A 149 -18.59 6.72 15.85
C ASN A 149 -18.77 6.36 17.32
N VAL A 150 -20.01 6.42 17.79
CA VAL A 150 -20.42 6.04 19.15
C VAL A 150 -21.47 4.95 19.01
N PRO A 151 -21.13 3.67 19.21
CA PRO A 151 -22.12 2.60 19.18
C PRO A 151 -23.02 2.65 20.41
N GLN A 152 -24.31 2.33 20.25
CA GLN A 152 -25.25 2.25 21.35
C GLN A 152 -24.89 1.10 22.30
N ASP A 153 -24.51 -0.04 21.75
CA ASP A 153 -23.96 -1.19 22.46
C ASP A 153 -22.58 -1.53 21.90
N THR A 154 -21.55 -1.39 22.74
CA THR A 154 -20.16 -1.62 22.37
C THR A 154 -19.85 -3.11 22.14
N GLN A 155 -20.59 -4.02 22.76
CA GLN A 155 -20.42 -5.47 22.56
C GLN A 155 -21.07 -5.93 21.26
N GLU A 156 -22.31 -5.48 20.99
CA GLU A 156 -22.98 -5.75 19.72
C GLU A 156 -22.20 -5.17 18.53
N PHE A 157 -21.65 -3.98 18.67
CA PHE A 157 -20.80 -3.37 17.65
C PHE A 157 -19.59 -4.21 17.28
N GLY A 158 -19.03 -4.95 18.24
CA GLY A 158 -17.96 -5.92 18.02
C GLY A 158 -18.32 -7.06 17.06
N ASN A 159 -19.61 -7.37 16.87
CA ASN A 159 -20.06 -8.36 15.89
C ASN A 159 -20.01 -7.81 14.45
N PHE A 160 -20.08 -6.47 14.29
CA PHE A 160 -20.06 -5.79 13.00
C PHE A 160 -18.68 -5.25 12.62
N ASN A 161 -17.79 -5.08 13.61
CA ASN A 161 -16.46 -4.49 13.40
C ASN A 161 -15.42 -5.26 14.19
N THR A 162 -14.44 -5.83 13.52
CA THR A 162 -13.27 -6.42 14.18
C THR A 162 -12.35 -5.31 14.65
N LEU A 163 -12.34 -5.05 15.96
CA LEU A 163 -11.47 -4.08 16.59
C LEU A 163 -10.18 -4.76 17.03
N ARG A 164 -9.08 -4.45 16.34
CA ARG A 164 -7.76 -5.04 16.63
C ARG A 164 -6.62 -4.09 16.26
N THR A 165 -5.44 -4.36 16.79
CA THR A 165 -4.20 -3.69 16.33
C THR A 165 -3.74 -4.30 15.00
N ARG A 166 -3.19 -3.48 14.08
CA ARG A 166 -2.67 -3.98 12.79
C ARG A 166 -1.51 -4.97 12.97
N VAL A 167 -0.61 -4.68 13.89
CA VAL A 167 0.54 -5.56 14.17
C VAL A 167 0.22 -6.47 15.33
N GLY A 168 0.23 -7.78 15.08
CA GLY A 168 -0.04 -8.80 16.08
C GLY A 168 -1.52 -9.09 16.33
N HIS A 169 -2.45 -8.37 15.66
CA HIS A 169 -3.91 -8.57 15.68
C HIS A 169 -4.47 -8.72 17.09
N LYS A 170 -3.95 -7.91 18.02
CA LYS A 170 -4.45 -7.93 19.42
C LYS A 170 -5.84 -7.31 19.45
N PRO A 171 -6.84 -7.97 20.08
CA PRO A 171 -8.16 -7.42 20.18
C PRO A 171 -8.16 -6.13 21.00
N LEU A 172 -8.99 -5.18 20.60
CA LEU A 172 -9.25 -3.92 21.28
C LEU A 172 -10.73 -3.88 21.66
N ALA A 173 -11.04 -3.21 22.77
CA ALA A 173 -12.40 -2.96 23.24
C ALA A 173 -12.62 -1.44 23.35
N ILE A 174 -13.85 -1.01 23.10
CA ILE A 174 -14.29 0.35 23.38
C ILE A 174 -14.60 0.40 24.88
N ASP A 175 -13.94 1.29 25.61
CA ASP A 175 -14.09 1.50 27.03
C ASP A 175 -14.38 2.98 27.37
N ASP A 176 -14.60 3.27 28.63
CA ASP A 176 -14.88 4.63 29.11
C ASP A 176 -13.61 5.41 29.47
N GLU A 177 -12.42 4.80 29.38
CA GLU A 177 -11.15 5.42 29.75
C GLU A 177 -10.55 6.27 28.64
N GLY A 178 -10.97 6.05 27.39
CA GLY A 178 -10.45 6.77 26.24
C GLY A 178 -11.07 6.34 24.92
N VAL A 179 -10.53 6.89 23.85
CA VAL A 179 -10.99 6.65 22.48
C VAL A 179 -10.06 5.69 21.74
N LEU A 180 -10.66 4.87 20.86
CA LEU A 180 -9.89 4.16 19.86
C LEU A 180 -9.78 5.01 18.60
N ILE A 181 -8.57 5.15 18.06
CA ILE A 181 -8.34 5.93 16.85
C ILE A 181 -7.70 5.05 15.76
N SER A 182 -7.97 5.39 14.49
CA SER A 182 -7.33 4.69 13.38
C SER A 182 -5.82 4.95 13.34
N GLU A 183 -5.02 3.95 12.94
CA GLU A 183 -3.54 4.03 12.89
C GLU A 183 -3.05 5.20 12.03
N LYS A 184 -3.74 5.46 10.90
CA LYS A 184 -3.41 6.58 10.03
C LYS A 184 -3.62 7.93 10.71
N LEU A 185 -4.69 8.05 11.52
CA LEU A 185 -4.96 9.26 12.32
C LEU A 185 -3.87 9.45 13.36
N ALA A 186 -3.53 8.41 14.12
CA ALA A 186 -2.45 8.44 15.11
C ALA A 186 -1.12 8.90 14.49
N THR A 187 -0.77 8.37 13.31
CA THR A 187 0.44 8.75 12.58
C THR A 187 0.43 10.22 12.15
N LYS A 188 -0.71 10.73 11.66
CA LYS A 188 -0.83 12.12 11.22
C LYS A 188 -0.76 13.11 12.37
N LEU A 189 -1.37 12.78 13.49
CA LEU A 189 -1.36 13.59 14.71
C LEU A 189 -0.06 13.43 15.50
N GLY A 190 0.74 12.41 15.22
CA GLY A 190 1.97 12.10 15.97
C GLY A 190 1.70 11.62 17.40
N VAL A 191 0.54 10.98 17.65
CA VAL A 191 0.12 10.53 18.97
C VAL A 191 0.25 9.00 19.12
N SER A 192 0.42 8.59 20.36
CA SER A 192 0.52 7.19 20.81
C SER A 192 -0.57 6.86 21.82
N VAL A 193 -0.73 5.59 22.15
CA VAL A 193 -1.63 5.18 23.24
C VAL A 193 -1.20 5.83 24.55
N GLY A 194 -2.14 6.49 25.22
CA GLY A 194 -1.94 7.25 26.43
C GLY A 194 -1.86 8.76 26.25
N ASP A 195 -1.60 9.23 25.03
CA ASP A 195 -1.64 10.67 24.69
C ASP A 195 -3.08 11.18 24.60
N SER A 196 -3.24 12.52 24.57
CA SER A 196 -4.55 13.15 24.38
C SER A 196 -4.69 13.74 22.98
N ILE A 197 -5.92 13.76 22.49
CA ILE A 197 -6.35 14.48 21.29
C ILE A 197 -7.47 15.43 21.64
N ALA A 198 -7.61 16.55 20.91
CA ALA A 198 -8.71 17.48 21.07
C ALA A 198 -9.70 17.34 19.91
N ILE A 199 -10.98 17.13 20.25
CA ILE A 199 -12.08 16.96 19.28
C ILE A 199 -12.86 18.27 19.22
N TYR A 200 -13.10 18.77 18.00
CA TYR A 200 -13.84 19.97 17.69
C TYR A 200 -15.05 19.63 16.83
N ASP A 201 -16.10 20.42 16.94
CA ASP A 201 -17.19 20.37 15.98
C ASP A 201 -16.72 20.88 14.61
N GLU A 202 -17.35 20.43 13.54
CA GLU A 202 -17.06 20.84 12.17
C GLU A 202 -18.08 21.86 11.69
N ASP A 203 -17.64 22.98 11.12
CA ASP A 203 -18.52 23.94 10.47
C ASP A 203 -18.92 23.48 9.06
N ALA A 204 -19.83 24.21 8.39
CA ALA A 204 -20.34 23.86 7.06
C ALA A 204 -19.27 23.84 5.95
N ILE A 205 -18.10 24.41 6.20
CA ILE A 205 -16.98 24.48 5.23
C ILE A 205 -15.78 23.60 5.64
N GLY A 206 -15.93 22.83 6.72
CA GLY A 206 -14.94 21.81 7.12
C GLY A 206 -13.87 22.31 8.08
N ASN A 207 -14.06 23.44 8.77
CA ASN A 207 -13.12 23.92 9.78
C ASN A 207 -13.56 23.54 11.19
N ALA A 208 -12.59 23.53 12.12
CA ALA A 208 -12.87 23.34 13.53
C ALA A 208 -13.64 24.50 14.11
N MET A 209 -14.71 24.20 14.85
CA MET A 209 -15.58 25.15 15.51
C MET A 209 -15.70 24.85 17.00
N GLY A 210 -15.84 25.91 17.81
CA GLY A 210 -16.03 25.77 19.25
C GLY A 210 -14.75 25.51 20.06
N GLU A 211 -14.92 25.06 21.30
CA GLU A 211 -13.82 24.69 22.18
C GLU A 211 -13.46 23.21 21.95
N GLY A 212 -12.15 22.92 21.89
CA GLY A 212 -11.65 21.54 21.76
C GLY A 212 -11.89 20.76 23.05
N ARG A 213 -12.47 19.58 22.92
CA ARG A 213 -12.72 18.66 24.02
C ARG A 213 -11.60 17.61 24.04
N GLU A 214 -10.77 17.66 25.08
CA GLU A 214 -9.66 16.74 25.20
C GLU A 214 -10.12 15.36 25.63
N VAL A 215 -9.64 14.33 24.94
CA VAL A 215 -9.88 12.92 25.25
C VAL A 215 -8.58 12.12 25.13
N ARG A 216 -8.44 11.11 25.98
CA ARG A 216 -7.28 10.22 25.97
C ARG A 216 -7.42 9.16 24.89
N VAL A 217 -6.31 8.80 24.23
CA VAL A 217 -6.23 7.67 23.31
C VAL A 217 -6.01 6.38 24.10
N SER A 218 -7.01 5.51 24.18
CA SER A 218 -6.92 4.18 24.84
C SER A 218 -6.34 3.12 23.93
N GLY A 219 -6.53 3.25 22.60
CA GLY A 219 -5.98 2.30 21.64
C GLY A 219 -5.88 2.83 20.22
N ILE A 220 -5.03 2.18 19.43
CA ILE A 220 -4.83 2.48 18.00
C ILE A 220 -5.25 1.25 17.20
N MET A 221 -6.33 1.39 16.43
CA MET A 221 -6.97 0.30 15.71
C MET A 221 -6.52 0.22 14.24
N GLU A 222 -6.52 -1.00 13.72
CA GLU A 222 -6.37 -1.27 12.29
C GLU A 222 -7.58 -0.70 11.53
N ASN A 223 -7.33 0.19 10.58
CA ASN A 223 -8.34 0.71 9.67
C ASN A 223 -7.66 1.30 8.43
N TYR A 224 -8.21 1.02 7.25
CA TYR A 224 -7.59 1.38 5.96
C TYR A 224 -8.36 2.48 5.22
N VAL A 225 -9.67 2.58 5.43
CA VAL A 225 -10.55 3.52 4.75
C VAL A 225 -11.05 4.56 5.76
N ALA A 226 -10.96 5.83 5.38
CA ALA A 226 -11.31 6.98 6.22
C ALA A 226 -10.47 7.07 7.52
N GLN A 227 -10.81 7.99 8.39
CA GLN A 227 -10.19 8.20 9.70
C GLN A 227 -11.28 8.18 10.74
N TYR A 228 -11.18 7.27 11.69
CA TYR A 228 -12.19 7.04 12.70
C TYR A 228 -11.69 7.35 14.10
N VAL A 229 -12.61 7.86 14.90
CA VAL A 229 -12.53 7.91 16.36
C VAL A 229 -13.73 7.12 16.88
N LEU A 230 -13.48 6.06 17.66
CA LEU A 230 -14.52 5.29 18.33
C LEU A 230 -14.55 5.67 19.81
N MET A 231 -15.74 5.91 20.35
CA MET A 231 -15.96 6.37 21.71
C MET A 231 -17.12 5.59 22.32
N SER A 232 -17.06 5.32 23.63
CA SER A 232 -18.22 4.73 24.33
C SER A 232 -19.33 5.77 24.54
N PRO A 233 -20.61 5.36 24.71
CA PRO A 233 -21.69 6.29 25.02
C PRO A 233 -21.45 7.13 26.28
N ALA A 234 -20.92 6.50 27.33
CA ALA A 234 -20.63 7.18 28.60
C ALA A 234 -19.52 8.22 28.46
N LEU A 235 -18.46 7.89 27.71
CA LEU A 235 -17.39 8.84 27.42
C LEU A 235 -17.89 9.98 26.53
N TYR A 236 -18.75 9.70 25.55
CA TYR A 236 -19.36 10.73 24.70
C TYR A 236 -20.17 11.72 25.52
N GLU A 237 -21.09 11.23 26.38
CA GLU A 237 -21.93 12.07 27.22
C GLU A 237 -21.10 12.94 28.18
N SER A 238 -20.07 12.38 28.78
CA SER A 238 -19.18 13.13 29.69
C SER A 238 -18.32 14.17 28.96
N THR A 239 -17.95 13.91 27.69
CA THR A 239 -17.07 14.78 26.91
C THR A 239 -17.86 15.84 26.14
N MET A 240 -18.97 15.47 25.52
CA MET A 240 -19.77 16.38 24.69
C MET A 240 -20.83 17.14 25.49
N GLY A 241 -21.22 16.61 26.65
CA GLY A 241 -22.24 17.23 27.52
C GLY A 241 -23.68 16.93 27.09
N GLU A 242 -23.88 16.02 26.16
CA GLU A 242 -25.18 15.61 25.63
C GLU A 242 -25.21 14.10 25.36
N ALA A 243 -26.39 13.51 25.43
CA ALA A 243 -26.56 12.10 25.13
C ALA A 243 -26.42 11.84 23.60
N PRO A 244 -25.81 10.73 23.18
CA PRO A 244 -25.65 10.42 21.77
C PRO A 244 -27.01 10.15 21.09
N SER A 245 -27.26 10.82 19.94
CA SER A 245 -28.42 10.59 19.10
C SER A 245 -28.09 9.58 18.01
N TYR A 246 -28.56 8.35 18.17
CA TYR A 246 -28.27 7.27 17.22
C TYR A 246 -29.14 7.42 15.98
N ALA A 247 -28.49 7.65 14.84
CA ALA A 247 -29.14 7.87 13.55
C ALA A 247 -28.59 7.00 12.42
N THR A 248 -27.65 6.10 12.73
CA THR A 248 -27.09 5.15 11.76
C THR A 248 -27.36 3.73 12.25
N LEU A 249 -27.93 2.90 11.40
CA LEU A 249 -28.18 1.49 11.68
C LEU A 249 -27.29 0.63 10.77
N LEU A 250 -26.49 -0.25 11.37
CA LEU A 250 -25.72 -1.27 10.69
C LEU A 250 -26.51 -2.59 10.69
N ALA A 251 -26.56 -3.25 9.54
CA ALA A 251 -27.30 -4.51 9.39
C ALA A 251 -26.68 -5.43 8.33
N ASN A 252 -27.08 -6.70 8.36
CA ASN A 252 -26.83 -7.65 7.30
C ASN A 252 -28.17 -7.97 6.62
N VAL A 253 -28.36 -7.41 5.44
CA VAL A 253 -29.54 -7.66 4.59
C VAL A 253 -29.25 -8.85 3.69
N ALA A 254 -30.26 -9.67 3.45
CA ALA A 254 -30.16 -10.85 2.60
C ALA A 254 -29.62 -10.51 1.20
N GLU A 255 -28.83 -11.41 0.63
CA GLU A 255 -28.22 -11.22 -0.68
C GLU A 255 -29.25 -11.41 -1.79
N GLY A 256 -29.11 -10.62 -2.85
CA GLY A 256 -29.91 -10.64 -4.08
C GLY A 256 -30.31 -9.23 -4.51
N ASP A 257 -30.08 -8.92 -5.79
CA ASP A 257 -30.34 -7.57 -6.32
C ASP A 257 -31.83 -7.19 -6.17
N ASP A 258 -32.76 -8.11 -6.46
CA ASP A 258 -34.20 -7.87 -6.32
C ASP A 258 -34.60 -7.63 -4.85
N VAL A 259 -33.97 -8.35 -3.89
CA VAL A 259 -34.26 -8.21 -2.45
C VAL A 259 -33.76 -6.86 -1.96
N ARG A 260 -32.55 -6.46 -2.36
CA ARG A 260 -31.94 -5.20 -1.98
C ARG A 260 -32.65 -3.99 -2.58
N GLU A 261 -33.13 -4.09 -3.82
CA GLU A 261 -33.91 -3.03 -4.46
C GLU A 261 -35.22 -2.80 -3.70
N VAL A 262 -36.00 -3.86 -3.44
CA VAL A 262 -37.25 -3.77 -2.66
C VAL A 262 -36.99 -3.24 -1.26
N PHE A 263 -35.97 -3.76 -0.57
CA PHE A 263 -35.59 -3.29 0.77
C PHE A 263 -35.24 -1.81 0.77
N SER A 264 -34.43 -1.36 -0.19
CA SER A 264 -34.00 0.03 -0.27
C SER A 264 -35.16 0.96 -0.57
N ASP A 265 -36.06 0.59 -1.49
CA ASP A 265 -37.23 1.39 -1.83
C ASP A 265 -38.18 1.53 -0.65
N ASP A 266 -38.45 0.43 0.06
CA ASP A 266 -39.30 0.44 1.23
C ASP A 266 -38.75 1.26 2.38
N VAL A 267 -37.43 1.09 2.67
CA VAL A 267 -36.77 1.80 3.78
C VAL A 267 -36.59 3.28 3.46
N LEU A 268 -36.23 3.63 2.21
CA LEU A 268 -36.12 5.04 1.77
C LEU A 268 -37.45 5.78 1.74
N ALA A 269 -38.58 5.06 1.61
CA ALA A 269 -39.91 5.66 1.70
C ALA A 269 -40.36 5.97 3.13
N MET A 270 -39.63 5.50 4.16
CA MET A 270 -39.93 5.78 5.56
C MET A 270 -39.44 7.17 5.98
N ASP A 271 -40.23 7.81 6.86
CA ASP A 271 -39.93 9.16 7.34
C ASP A 271 -38.60 9.20 8.08
N GLY A 272 -37.79 10.21 7.78
CA GLY A 272 -36.50 10.46 8.40
C GLY A 272 -35.33 9.65 7.84
N VAL A 273 -35.55 8.69 6.94
CA VAL A 273 -34.44 7.97 6.28
C VAL A 273 -33.83 8.81 5.18
N LYS A 274 -32.51 8.99 5.25
CA LYS A 274 -31.75 9.75 4.24
C LYS A 274 -31.13 8.87 3.17
N THR A 275 -30.50 7.80 3.58
CA THR A 275 -29.75 6.92 2.66
C THR A 275 -29.76 5.48 3.15
N VAL A 276 -29.84 4.56 2.20
CA VAL A 276 -29.46 3.17 2.35
C VAL A 276 -28.24 2.94 1.48
N THR A 277 -27.19 2.37 2.03
CA THR A 277 -25.92 2.15 1.31
C THR A 277 -25.43 0.74 1.57
N TYR A 278 -25.02 0.05 0.51
CA TYR A 278 -24.41 -1.28 0.63
C TYR A 278 -22.90 -1.22 0.49
N ASN A 279 -22.21 -2.07 1.24
CA ASN A 279 -20.75 -2.15 1.18
C ASN A 279 -20.23 -2.52 -0.21
N ASP A 280 -20.94 -3.38 -0.95
CA ASP A 280 -20.57 -3.78 -2.32
C ASP A 280 -20.59 -2.59 -3.29
N GLU A 281 -21.54 -1.65 -3.16
CA GLU A 281 -21.56 -0.43 -3.97
C GLU A 281 -20.35 0.43 -3.68
N THR A 282 -19.98 0.55 -2.40
CA THR A 282 -18.78 1.25 -1.97
C THR A 282 -17.53 0.56 -2.50
N ILE A 283 -17.44 -0.77 -2.37
CA ILE A 283 -16.35 -1.58 -2.91
C ILE A 283 -16.24 -1.42 -4.44
N ASN A 284 -17.36 -1.47 -5.16
CA ASN A 284 -17.39 -1.31 -6.61
C ASN A 284 -16.99 0.10 -7.04
N SER A 285 -17.37 1.13 -6.28
CA SER A 285 -16.91 2.51 -6.48
C SER A 285 -15.40 2.62 -6.32
N TYR A 286 -14.84 2.07 -5.24
CA TYR A 286 -13.38 2.02 -5.05
C TYR A 286 -12.69 1.24 -6.17
N ARG A 287 -13.17 0.05 -6.52
CA ARG A 287 -12.60 -0.73 -7.64
C ARG A 287 -12.67 0.02 -8.97
N SER A 288 -13.73 0.77 -9.20
CA SER A 288 -13.88 1.58 -10.43
C SER A 288 -12.88 2.74 -10.48
N MET A 289 -12.67 3.43 -9.36
CA MET A 289 -11.61 4.45 -9.24
C MET A 289 -10.23 3.85 -9.49
N LEU A 290 -9.99 2.63 -9.01
CA LEU A 290 -8.72 1.93 -9.11
C LEU A 290 -8.43 1.39 -10.51
N LYS A 291 -9.43 1.17 -11.37
CA LYS A 291 -9.21 0.82 -12.79
C LYS A 291 -8.33 1.84 -13.52
N SER A 292 -8.38 3.10 -13.14
CA SER A 292 -7.49 4.12 -13.69
C SER A 292 -6.04 3.89 -13.29
N VAL A 293 -5.81 3.42 -12.05
CA VAL A 293 -4.48 3.06 -11.54
C VAL A 293 -3.95 1.81 -12.23
N ASP A 294 -4.81 0.81 -12.49
CA ASP A 294 -4.43 -0.40 -13.24
C ASP A 294 -3.88 -0.05 -14.63
N SER A 295 -4.48 0.90 -15.32
CA SER A 295 -3.99 1.38 -16.61
C SER A 295 -2.58 1.99 -16.51
N VAL A 296 -2.31 2.77 -15.46
CA VAL A 296 -0.98 3.33 -15.19
C VAL A 296 0.04 2.22 -14.88
N VAL A 297 -0.36 1.23 -14.09
CA VAL A 297 0.50 0.07 -13.78
C VAL A 297 0.85 -0.71 -15.03
N VAL A 298 -0.11 -0.98 -15.92
CA VAL A 298 0.14 -1.65 -17.20
C VAL A 298 1.16 -0.87 -18.05
N VAL A 299 1.02 0.46 -18.15
CA VAL A 299 1.98 1.31 -18.88
C VAL A 299 3.36 1.23 -18.24
N LEU A 300 3.47 1.26 -16.91
CA LEU A 300 4.74 1.14 -16.19
C LEU A 300 5.39 -0.23 -16.44
N VAL A 301 4.63 -1.31 -16.40
CA VAL A 301 5.11 -2.67 -16.65
C VAL A 301 5.63 -2.81 -18.08
N VAL A 302 4.88 -2.31 -19.07
CA VAL A 302 5.30 -2.33 -20.48
C VAL A 302 6.56 -1.48 -20.69
N ALA A 303 6.61 -0.29 -20.13
CA ALA A 303 7.77 0.59 -20.20
C ALA A 303 9.03 -0.05 -19.57
N ALA A 304 8.87 -0.66 -18.39
CA ALA A 304 9.94 -1.39 -17.69
C ALA A 304 10.44 -2.59 -18.50
N ALA A 305 9.54 -3.36 -19.12
CA ALA A 305 9.88 -4.49 -19.97
C ALA A 305 10.65 -4.07 -21.23
N LEU A 306 10.20 -3.00 -21.88
CA LEU A 306 10.90 -2.43 -23.04
C LEU A 306 12.28 -1.90 -22.68
N LEU A 307 12.39 -1.20 -21.54
CA LEU A 307 13.68 -0.69 -21.04
C LEU A 307 14.62 -1.86 -20.71
N ALA A 308 14.14 -2.90 -20.03
CA ALA A 308 14.92 -4.09 -19.73
C ALA A 308 15.42 -4.78 -21.00
N PHE A 309 14.57 -4.90 -22.01
CA PHE A 309 14.95 -5.45 -23.32
C PHE A 309 16.07 -4.63 -23.96
N VAL A 310 15.95 -3.30 -24.03
CA VAL A 310 16.97 -2.42 -24.61
C VAL A 310 18.29 -2.51 -23.85
N VAL A 311 18.23 -2.53 -22.51
CA VAL A 311 19.45 -2.64 -21.66
C VAL A 311 20.13 -3.98 -21.90
N LEU A 312 19.40 -5.10 -21.88
CA LEU A 312 19.94 -6.44 -22.11
C LEU A 312 20.48 -6.60 -23.53
N TYR A 313 19.76 -6.09 -24.54
CA TYR A 313 20.19 -6.10 -25.92
C TYR A 313 21.50 -5.35 -26.11
N ASN A 314 21.59 -4.11 -25.61
CA ASN A 314 22.82 -3.31 -25.68
C ASN A 314 23.98 -3.97 -24.94
N LEU A 315 23.73 -4.53 -23.74
CA LEU A 315 24.75 -5.23 -22.97
C LEU A 315 25.29 -6.44 -23.72
N THR A 316 24.41 -7.23 -24.32
CA THR A 316 24.77 -8.43 -25.10
C THR A 316 25.56 -8.03 -26.35
N ASN A 317 25.11 -7.01 -27.07
CA ASN A 317 25.77 -6.52 -28.28
C ASN A 317 27.21 -6.02 -28.01
N ILE A 318 27.37 -5.24 -26.94
CA ILE A 318 28.70 -4.77 -26.51
C ILE A 318 29.58 -5.96 -26.09
N ASN A 319 29.02 -6.95 -25.38
CA ASN A 319 29.73 -8.18 -24.98
C ASN A 319 30.28 -8.94 -26.19
N ILE A 320 29.47 -9.16 -27.20
CA ILE A 320 29.85 -9.89 -28.40
C ILE A 320 30.92 -9.12 -29.18
N THR A 321 30.72 -7.81 -29.37
CA THR A 321 31.63 -6.98 -30.17
C THR A 321 33.02 -6.86 -29.54
N GLU A 322 33.09 -6.62 -28.22
CA GLU A 322 34.37 -6.51 -27.49
C GLU A 322 35.14 -7.85 -27.44
N ARG A 323 34.45 -8.98 -27.48
CA ARG A 323 35.06 -10.32 -27.39
C ARG A 323 35.10 -11.08 -28.70
N ALA A 324 34.84 -10.43 -29.82
CA ALA A 324 34.83 -11.09 -31.11
C ALA A 324 36.12 -11.88 -31.41
N ARG A 325 37.28 -11.33 -31.00
CA ARG A 325 38.57 -12.02 -31.15
C ARG A 325 38.72 -13.22 -30.20
N GLU A 326 38.26 -13.13 -28.96
CA GLU A 326 38.29 -14.23 -28.01
C GLU A 326 37.36 -15.36 -28.49
N ILE A 327 36.18 -15.02 -28.99
CA ILE A 327 35.23 -15.94 -29.59
C ILE A 327 35.81 -16.67 -30.79
N ALA A 328 36.48 -15.95 -31.69
CA ALA A 328 37.16 -16.53 -32.85
C ALA A 328 38.27 -17.53 -32.40
N THR A 329 39.05 -17.16 -31.40
CA THR A 329 40.11 -18.01 -30.83
C THR A 329 39.52 -19.32 -30.23
N LEU A 330 38.42 -19.22 -29.45
CA LEU A 330 37.75 -20.39 -28.88
C LEU A 330 37.20 -21.32 -29.97
N LYS A 331 36.62 -20.77 -31.05
CA LYS A 331 36.14 -21.55 -32.17
C LYS A 331 37.27 -22.26 -32.95
N VAL A 332 38.42 -21.61 -33.10
CA VAL A 332 39.60 -22.22 -33.74
C VAL A 332 40.17 -23.34 -32.86
N LEU A 333 40.08 -23.23 -31.54
CA LEU A 333 40.48 -24.26 -30.57
C LEU A 333 39.50 -25.45 -30.48
N GLY A 334 38.42 -25.45 -31.26
CA GLY A 334 37.47 -26.57 -31.36
C GLY A 334 36.29 -26.51 -30.40
N PHE A 335 36.07 -25.38 -29.71
CA PHE A 335 34.86 -25.22 -28.88
C PHE A 335 33.60 -25.18 -29.72
N THR A 336 32.57 -25.89 -29.31
CA THR A 336 31.27 -25.90 -29.93
C THR A 336 30.55 -24.54 -29.76
N SER A 337 29.63 -24.22 -30.70
CA SER A 337 28.87 -22.97 -30.62
C SER A 337 28.13 -22.86 -29.27
N ARG A 338 27.57 -23.94 -28.70
CA ARG A 338 26.88 -23.96 -27.41
C ARG A 338 27.81 -23.61 -26.24
N GLU A 339 29.05 -24.06 -26.26
CA GLU A 339 30.03 -23.76 -25.21
C GLU A 339 30.46 -22.30 -25.27
N VAL A 340 30.63 -21.75 -26.48
CA VAL A 340 30.95 -20.34 -26.69
C VAL A 340 29.77 -19.45 -26.24
N ASP A 341 28.56 -19.81 -26.61
CA ASP A 341 27.34 -19.10 -26.18
C ASP A 341 27.19 -19.12 -24.64
N ALA A 342 27.37 -20.30 -24.02
CA ALA A 342 27.34 -20.42 -22.57
C ALA A 342 28.43 -19.57 -21.87
N TYR A 343 29.59 -19.40 -22.48
CA TYR A 343 30.65 -18.55 -21.96
C TYR A 343 30.26 -17.06 -22.01
N ILE A 344 29.65 -16.59 -23.09
CA ILE A 344 29.23 -15.21 -23.30
C ILE A 344 28.05 -14.85 -22.42
N PHE A 345 27.00 -15.68 -22.45
CA PHE A 345 25.75 -15.40 -21.72
C PHE A 345 25.89 -15.54 -20.21
N ARG A 346 26.85 -16.31 -19.72
CA ARG A 346 27.08 -16.48 -18.27
C ARG A 346 27.28 -15.14 -17.54
N GLU A 347 28.02 -14.22 -18.16
CA GLU A 347 28.22 -12.89 -17.60
C GLU A 347 26.93 -12.08 -17.58
N THR A 348 26.17 -12.11 -18.66
CA THR A 348 24.87 -11.40 -18.77
C THR A 348 23.87 -11.95 -17.77
N ILE A 349 23.76 -13.28 -17.65
CA ILE A 349 22.87 -13.94 -16.67
C ILE A 349 23.23 -13.53 -15.24
N LEU A 350 24.53 -13.53 -14.90
CA LEU A 350 25.00 -13.14 -13.55
C LEU A 350 24.68 -11.68 -13.24
N LEU A 351 24.88 -10.78 -14.21
CA LEU A 351 24.51 -9.37 -14.09
C LEU A 351 23.00 -9.19 -13.93
N SER A 352 22.20 -9.97 -14.67
CA SER A 352 20.74 -9.93 -14.58
C SER A 352 20.25 -10.40 -13.22
N VAL A 353 20.81 -11.49 -12.70
CA VAL A 353 20.44 -12.00 -11.36
C VAL A 353 20.82 -11.00 -10.26
N ILE A 354 22.04 -10.44 -10.32
CA ILE A 354 22.48 -9.43 -9.32
C ILE A 354 21.62 -8.16 -9.45
N GLY A 355 21.36 -7.68 -10.67
CA GLY A 355 20.54 -6.51 -10.92
C GLY A 355 19.12 -6.69 -10.43
N ALA A 356 18.51 -7.85 -10.70
CA ALA A 356 17.17 -8.19 -10.23
C ALA A 356 17.07 -8.34 -8.71
N ALA A 357 18.13 -8.82 -8.05
CA ALA A 357 18.15 -8.96 -6.60
C ALA A 357 18.34 -7.62 -5.85
N ILE A 358 18.84 -6.58 -6.54
CA ILE A 358 19.04 -5.25 -5.99
C ILE A 358 17.82 -4.35 -6.23
N GLY A 359 17.11 -4.54 -7.36
CA GLY A 359 15.90 -3.77 -7.73
C GLY A 359 14.66 -4.31 -7.10
#